data_666193b5806d244110b0208fde798045
#
_entry.id   666193b5806d244110b0208fde798045
#
_cell.length_a   1.000
_cell.length_b   1.000
_cell.length_c   1.000
_cell.angle_alpha   90.00
_cell.angle_beta   90.00
_cell.angle_gamma   90.00
#
_symmetry.space_group_name_H-M   'P 1'
#
loop_
_entity.id
_entity.type
_entity.pdbx_description
1 polymer ?
#
loop_
_entity_poly.entity_id
_entity_poly.type
_entity_poly.pdbx_seq_one_letter_code
_entity_poly.pdbx_strand_id
1 'polypeptide(L)'
;MARPSEQQQEALAGLLGLGSHSARKSHYPELLARLEELEAERNRYKWLFEHAVHGIFQASLGQGLRAANPALAQMLGYDDPQQVLWSLEDMAGQLFVGGEAEMRRIRALLRERGGLFGYETRLWRRDGSHIEVLMNLLLRHDEEELVEGFVADITERVQAQQRLQTMNEELERRGA
;
A
#
# COMPACT_ATOMS: atom_id res chain seq x y z
N MET A 1 -18.20 39.21 6.36
CA MET A 1 -17.39 38.86 5.18
C MET A 1 -17.99 39.53 3.97
N ALA A 2 -17.29 40.49 3.40
CA ALA A 2 -17.73 41.20 2.21
C ALA A 2 -17.67 40.31 0.98
N ARG A 3 -18.72 40.22 0.20
CA ARG A 3 -18.73 39.51 -1.08
C ARG A 3 -17.75 40.27 -2.04
N PRO A 4 -16.91 39.54 -2.77
CA PRO A 4 -16.04 40.20 -3.75
C PRO A 4 -16.88 40.93 -4.80
N SER A 5 -16.43 42.09 -5.20
CA SER A 5 -17.11 42.90 -6.21
C SER A 5 -17.12 42.18 -7.57
N GLU A 6 -18.14 42.47 -8.40
CA GLU A 6 -18.23 41.89 -9.76
C GLU A 6 -16.96 42.02 -10.57
N GLN A 7 -16.23 43.12 -10.41
CA GLN A 7 -14.93 43.33 -11.05
C GLN A 7 -13.83 42.37 -10.57
N GLN A 8 -13.87 41.95 -9.31
CA GLN A 8 -12.92 40.99 -8.78
C GLN A 8 -13.25 39.57 -9.24
N GLN A 9 -14.53 39.26 -9.45
CA GLN A 9 -14.95 37.98 -10.02
C GLN A 9 -14.61 37.86 -11.50
N GLU A 10 -14.74 38.93 -12.26
CA GLU A 10 -14.31 38.97 -13.67
C GLU A 10 -12.79 38.89 -13.82
N ALA A 11 -12.02 39.51 -12.95
CA ALA A 11 -10.58 39.40 -12.95
C ALA A 11 -10.08 38.01 -12.60
N LEU A 12 -10.73 37.35 -11.64
CA LEU A 12 -10.45 35.95 -11.28
C LEU A 12 -10.82 34.98 -12.41
N ALA A 13 -11.95 35.18 -13.08
CA ALA A 13 -12.38 34.40 -14.22
C ALA A 13 -11.42 34.59 -15.42
N GLY A 14 -10.88 35.79 -15.62
CA GLY A 14 -9.87 36.08 -16.64
C GLY A 14 -8.52 35.43 -16.37
N LEU A 15 -8.08 35.39 -15.11
CA LEU A 15 -6.85 34.72 -14.68
C LEU A 15 -6.92 33.17 -14.79
N LEU A 16 -8.10 32.59 -14.68
CA LEU A 16 -8.32 31.17 -14.80
C LEU A 16 -8.61 30.71 -16.25
N GLY A 17 -8.52 31.65 -17.24
CA GLY A 17 -8.81 31.37 -18.64
C GLY A 17 -10.29 31.08 -18.92
N LEU A 18 -11.17 31.40 -17.98
CA LEU A 18 -12.61 31.24 -18.08
C LEU A 18 -13.21 32.55 -18.62
N GLY A 19 -13.42 32.64 -19.91
CA GLY A 19 -14.01 33.84 -20.53
C GLY A 19 -15.44 34.10 -20.01
N SER A 20 -15.90 35.35 -20.25
CA SER A 20 -17.09 36.00 -19.69
C SER A 20 -18.47 35.45 -20.11
N HIS A 21 -18.64 34.23 -20.59
CA HIS A 21 -19.92 33.68 -21.00
C HIS A 21 -20.69 33.00 -19.88
N SER A 22 -22.00 33.26 -19.78
CA SER A 22 -22.93 32.74 -18.79
C SER A 22 -23.00 31.19 -18.73
N ALA A 23 -22.64 30.50 -19.82
CA ALA A 23 -22.52 29.04 -19.86
C ALA A 23 -21.38 28.50 -18.99
N ARG A 24 -20.39 29.33 -18.66
CA ARG A 24 -19.24 28.94 -17.80
C ARG A 24 -19.50 29.13 -16.31
N LYS A 25 -20.48 29.99 -15.95
CA LYS A 25 -20.93 30.12 -14.56
C LYS A 25 -21.62 28.86 -14.03
N SER A 26 -22.15 28.01 -14.93
CA SER A 26 -22.77 26.73 -14.55
C SER A 26 -21.76 25.61 -14.24
N HIS A 27 -20.52 25.71 -14.74
CA HIS A 27 -19.49 24.70 -14.49
C HIS A 27 -18.74 24.89 -13.16
N TYR A 28 -18.76 26.09 -12.59
CA TYR A 28 -18.06 26.40 -11.35
C TYR A 28 -18.60 25.61 -10.13
N PRO A 29 -19.94 25.54 -9.91
CA PRO A 29 -20.50 24.70 -8.86
C PRO A 29 -20.21 23.19 -9.06
N GLU A 30 -20.22 22.72 -10.31
CA GLU A 30 -19.90 21.32 -10.65
C GLU A 30 -18.42 21.02 -10.35
N LEU A 31 -17.52 21.92 -10.68
CA LEU A 31 -16.08 21.78 -10.38
C LEU A 31 -15.82 21.77 -8.87
N LEU A 32 -16.48 22.64 -8.11
CA LEU A 32 -16.40 22.64 -6.65
C LEU A 32 -16.93 21.35 -6.03
N ALA A 33 -18.09 20.88 -6.50
CA ALA A 33 -18.67 19.63 -6.04
C ALA A 33 -17.72 18.44 -6.36
N ARG A 34 -17.08 18.45 -7.52
CA ARG A 34 -16.11 17.43 -7.91
C ARG A 34 -14.86 17.46 -7.04
N LEU A 35 -14.34 18.65 -6.72
CA LEU A 35 -13.22 18.81 -5.79
C LEU A 35 -13.56 18.31 -4.40
N GLU A 36 -14.73 18.64 -3.88
CA GLU A 36 -15.20 18.16 -2.57
C GLU A 36 -15.34 16.63 -2.54
N GLU A 37 -15.87 16.03 -3.60
CA GLU A 37 -15.94 14.57 -3.73
C GLU A 37 -14.55 13.93 -3.73
N LEU A 38 -13.59 14.48 -4.50
CA LEU A 38 -12.22 13.98 -4.56
C LEU A 38 -11.50 14.12 -3.22
N GLU A 39 -11.69 15.22 -2.50
CA GLU A 39 -11.15 15.40 -1.16
C GLU A 39 -11.77 14.42 -0.15
N ALA A 40 -13.08 14.17 -0.22
CA ALA A 40 -13.76 13.21 0.63
C ALA A 40 -13.27 11.77 0.36
N GLU A 41 -13.10 11.38 -0.90
CA GLU A 41 -12.53 10.09 -1.29
C GLU A 41 -11.08 9.93 -0.82
N ARG A 42 -10.26 10.96 -1.00
CA ARG A 42 -8.86 10.99 -0.53
C ARG A 42 -8.77 10.83 0.98
N ASN A 43 -9.61 11.56 1.74
CA ASN A 43 -9.64 11.47 3.20
C ASN A 43 -10.10 10.11 3.68
N ARG A 44 -11.07 9.50 3.00
CA ARG A 44 -11.55 8.14 3.29
C ARG A 44 -10.46 7.10 3.02
N TYR A 45 -9.78 7.18 1.89
CA TYR A 45 -8.64 6.30 1.55
C TYR A 45 -7.52 6.42 2.59
N LYS A 46 -7.15 7.64 2.95
CA LYS A 46 -6.14 7.91 3.97
C LYS A 46 -6.51 7.31 5.32
N TRP A 47 -7.76 7.46 5.73
CA TRP A 47 -8.26 6.87 6.97
C TRP A 47 -8.18 5.34 6.95
N LEU A 48 -8.64 4.71 5.86
CA LEU A 48 -8.58 3.26 5.69
C LEU A 48 -7.14 2.76 5.70
N PHE A 49 -6.25 3.47 5.04
CA PHE A 49 -4.82 3.14 5.01
C PHE A 49 -4.20 3.19 6.41
N GLU A 50 -4.47 4.24 7.17
CA GLU A 50 -3.91 4.44 8.50
C GLU A 50 -4.51 3.50 9.57
N HIS A 51 -5.76 3.08 9.41
CA HIS A 51 -6.48 2.27 10.42
C HIS A 51 -6.69 0.82 10.02
N ALA A 52 -6.20 0.38 8.88
CA ALA A 52 -6.30 -1.00 8.46
C ALA A 52 -5.55 -1.94 9.42
N VAL A 53 -6.14 -3.09 9.69
CA VAL A 53 -5.53 -4.14 10.52
C VAL A 53 -4.37 -4.82 9.79
N HIS A 54 -4.50 -4.99 8.48
CA HIS A 54 -3.46 -5.57 7.64
C HIS A 54 -2.44 -4.52 7.21
N GLY A 55 -1.21 -4.96 6.96
CA GLY A 55 -0.18 -4.12 6.37
C GLY A 55 -0.55 -3.73 4.94
N ILE A 56 -0.41 -2.45 4.63
CA ILE A 56 -0.60 -1.91 3.28
C ILE A 56 0.63 -1.11 2.90
N PHE A 57 1.11 -1.31 1.68
CA PHE A 57 2.24 -0.54 1.18
C PHE A 57 2.09 -0.20 -0.30
N GLN A 58 2.83 0.80 -0.71
CA GLN A 58 3.06 1.15 -2.10
C GLN A 58 4.56 1.13 -2.37
N ALA A 59 4.96 0.51 -3.46
CA ALA A 59 6.34 0.43 -3.87
C ALA A 59 6.47 0.66 -5.38
N SER A 60 7.62 1.17 -5.80
CA SER A 60 8.02 1.17 -7.20
C SER A 60 8.96 0.00 -7.46
N LEU A 61 8.76 -0.75 -8.52
CA LEU A 61 9.67 -1.86 -8.88
C LEU A 61 11.11 -1.39 -9.14
N GLY A 62 11.28 -0.12 -9.55
CA GLY A 62 12.58 0.46 -9.82
C GLY A 62 13.23 1.22 -8.66
N GLN A 63 12.42 1.75 -7.72
CA GLN A 63 12.92 2.69 -6.70
C GLN A 63 12.68 2.24 -5.26
N GLY A 64 11.94 1.14 -5.02
CA GLY A 64 11.67 0.63 -3.69
C GLY A 64 10.40 1.16 -3.04
N LEU A 65 10.35 1.09 -1.71
CA LEU A 65 9.15 1.37 -0.93
C LEU A 65 8.83 2.87 -0.89
N ARG A 66 7.58 3.24 -1.18
CA ARG A 66 7.10 4.64 -1.18
C ARG A 66 6.19 4.99 -0.02
N ALA A 67 5.35 4.07 0.39
CA ALA A 67 4.42 4.27 1.49
C ALA A 67 4.20 2.97 2.24
N ALA A 68 4.02 3.09 3.55
CA ALA A 68 3.67 1.99 4.44
C ALA A 68 2.66 2.49 5.47
N ASN A 69 1.68 1.67 5.83
CA ASN A 69 0.74 2.03 6.86
C ASN A 69 1.25 1.62 8.27
N PRO A 70 0.61 2.09 9.35
CA PRO A 70 1.03 1.75 10.70
C PRO A 70 1.01 0.26 11.02
N ALA A 71 0.06 -0.51 10.50
CA ALA A 71 -0.02 -1.94 10.72
C ALA A 71 1.21 -2.68 10.15
N LEU A 72 1.70 -2.29 8.97
CA LEU A 72 2.92 -2.85 8.42
C LEU A 72 4.15 -2.52 9.28
N ALA A 73 4.25 -1.28 9.75
CA ALA A 73 5.33 -0.87 10.64
C ALA A 73 5.37 -1.70 11.92
N GLN A 74 4.23 -1.87 12.58
CA GLN A 74 4.11 -2.71 13.78
C GLN A 74 4.48 -4.17 13.50
N MET A 75 4.01 -4.70 12.40
CA MET A 75 4.26 -6.08 11.97
C MET A 75 5.75 -6.36 11.79
N LEU A 76 6.49 -5.38 11.26
CA LEU A 76 7.94 -5.44 11.05
C LEU A 76 8.77 -4.99 12.27
N GLY A 77 8.12 -4.56 13.35
CA GLY A 77 8.79 -4.15 14.59
C GLY A 77 9.33 -2.72 14.60
N TYR A 78 8.78 -1.86 13.74
CA TYR A 78 9.09 -0.42 13.72
C TYR A 78 8.02 0.37 14.48
N ASP A 79 8.42 1.47 15.09
CA ASP A 79 7.50 2.33 15.86
C ASP A 79 6.64 3.22 14.95
N ASP A 80 7.14 3.55 13.77
CA ASP A 80 6.59 4.54 12.85
C ASP A 80 6.77 4.09 11.39
N PRO A 81 5.74 4.28 10.51
CA PRO A 81 5.88 4.03 9.08
C PRO A 81 7.05 4.75 8.40
N GLN A 82 7.41 5.94 8.84
CA GLN A 82 8.57 6.67 8.33
C GLN A 82 9.88 5.92 8.56
N GLN A 83 10.02 5.24 9.69
CA GLN A 83 11.18 4.41 9.98
C GLN A 83 11.32 3.24 9.01
N VAL A 84 10.21 2.65 8.60
CA VAL A 84 10.19 1.59 7.58
C VAL A 84 10.76 2.11 6.26
N LEU A 85 10.29 3.27 5.82
CA LEU A 85 10.73 3.89 4.57
C LEU A 85 12.23 4.25 4.58
N TRP A 86 12.72 4.76 5.70
CA TRP A 86 14.14 5.14 5.83
C TRP A 86 15.07 3.95 6.04
N SER A 87 14.60 2.90 6.69
CA SER A 87 15.40 1.73 7.03
C SER A 87 15.49 0.71 5.91
N LEU A 88 14.54 0.68 4.98
CA LEU A 88 14.45 -0.28 3.88
C LEU A 88 14.83 0.36 2.55
N GLU A 89 16.06 0.83 2.43
CA GLU A 89 16.61 1.34 1.16
C GLU A 89 16.76 0.22 0.12
N ASP A 90 17.17 -0.97 0.57
CA ASP A 90 17.25 -2.18 -0.23
C ASP A 90 16.17 -3.18 0.20
N MET A 91 15.03 -3.13 -0.45
CA MET A 91 13.92 -4.05 -0.17
C MET A 91 14.30 -5.52 -0.30
N ALA A 92 15.17 -5.85 -1.23
CA ALA A 92 15.50 -7.24 -1.52
C ALA A 92 16.29 -7.90 -0.39
N GLY A 93 17.33 -7.23 0.09
CA GLY A 93 18.18 -7.76 1.13
C GLY A 93 17.69 -7.55 2.55
N GLN A 94 16.87 -6.52 2.77
CA GLN A 94 16.46 -6.07 4.11
C GLN A 94 15.06 -6.53 4.51
N LEU A 95 14.18 -6.79 3.56
CA LEU A 95 12.80 -7.16 3.83
C LEU A 95 12.56 -8.66 3.68
N PHE A 96 12.88 -9.24 2.54
CA PHE A 96 12.61 -10.65 2.25
C PHE A 96 13.71 -11.55 2.80
N VAL A 97 13.32 -12.61 3.52
CA VAL A 97 14.25 -13.65 3.97
C VAL A 97 14.94 -14.35 2.78
N GLY A 98 14.20 -14.57 1.69
CA GLY A 98 14.73 -15.12 0.45
C GLY A 98 15.64 -14.18 -0.34
N GLY A 99 15.79 -12.93 0.09
CA GLY A 99 16.73 -11.97 -0.45
C GLY A 99 16.46 -11.53 -1.89
N GLU A 100 17.51 -11.20 -2.60
CA GLU A 100 17.41 -10.66 -3.95
C GLU A 100 16.87 -11.66 -4.99
N ALA A 101 17.14 -12.95 -4.81
CA ALA A 101 16.64 -14.00 -5.70
C ALA A 101 15.11 -14.08 -5.65
N GLU A 102 14.52 -13.95 -4.46
CA GLU A 102 13.06 -13.90 -4.28
C GLU A 102 12.48 -12.62 -4.88
N MET A 103 13.11 -11.49 -4.67
CA MET A 103 12.67 -10.21 -5.22
C MET A 103 12.67 -10.22 -6.76
N ARG A 104 13.67 -10.79 -7.39
CA ARG A 104 13.72 -10.96 -8.85
C ARG A 104 12.56 -11.81 -9.36
N ARG A 105 12.25 -12.91 -8.67
CA ARG A 105 11.12 -13.78 -9.01
C ARG A 105 9.79 -13.06 -8.88
N ILE A 106 9.58 -12.30 -7.81
CA ILE A 106 8.37 -11.49 -7.60
C ILE A 106 8.21 -10.44 -8.70
N ARG A 107 9.27 -9.72 -9.04
CA ARG A 107 9.25 -8.75 -10.15
C ARG A 107 8.87 -9.38 -11.47
N ALA A 108 9.45 -10.52 -11.81
CA ALA A 108 9.16 -11.24 -13.03
C ALA A 108 7.69 -11.68 -13.10
N LEU A 109 7.16 -12.23 -12.00
CA LEU A 109 5.76 -12.65 -11.91
C LEU A 109 4.79 -11.46 -12.01
N LEU A 110 5.10 -10.35 -11.38
CA LEU A 110 4.29 -9.14 -11.45
C LEU A 110 4.25 -8.55 -12.86
N ARG A 111 5.39 -8.51 -13.54
CA ARG A 111 5.45 -8.02 -14.93
C ARG A 111 4.72 -8.94 -15.91
N GLU A 112 4.77 -10.24 -15.69
CA GLU A 112 4.09 -11.23 -16.52
C GLU A 112 2.57 -11.24 -16.29
N ARG A 113 2.13 -11.22 -15.01
CA ARG A 113 0.74 -11.46 -14.61
C ARG A 113 -0.03 -10.21 -14.21
N GLY A 114 0.65 -9.11 -13.91
CA GLY A 114 0.04 -7.88 -13.39
C GLY A 114 -0.40 -7.94 -11.94
N GLY A 115 -0.37 -9.09 -11.31
CA GLY A 115 -0.72 -9.31 -9.93
C GLY A 115 -0.21 -10.63 -9.39
N LEU A 116 -0.07 -10.71 -8.08
CA LEU A 116 0.35 -11.90 -7.37
C LEU A 116 -0.48 -12.03 -6.11
N PHE A 117 -1.35 -13.04 -6.04
CA PHE A 117 -2.32 -13.19 -4.96
C PHE A 117 -2.06 -14.46 -4.16
N GLY A 118 -2.23 -14.36 -2.85
CA GLY A 118 -2.02 -15.49 -1.96
C GLY A 118 -0.56 -15.96 -1.87
N TYR A 119 0.38 -15.05 -2.07
CA TYR A 119 1.79 -15.36 -2.00
C TYR A 119 2.26 -15.45 -0.55
N GLU A 120 2.73 -16.61 -0.13
CA GLU A 120 3.25 -16.82 1.21
C GLU A 120 4.77 -16.70 1.21
N THR A 121 5.29 -15.92 2.16
CA THR A 121 6.73 -15.70 2.30
C THR A 121 7.09 -15.29 3.72
N ARG A 122 8.37 -15.03 3.95
CA ARG A 122 8.92 -14.57 5.23
C ARG A 122 9.54 -13.21 5.07
N LEU A 123 9.24 -12.35 6.02
CA LEU A 123 9.81 -11.02 6.10
C LEU A 123 10.66 -10.87 7.36
N TRP A 124 11.77 -10.16 7.23
CA TRP A 124 12.59 -9.78 8.37
C TRP A 124 11.93 -8.68 9.19
N ARG A 125 12.00 -8.83 10.50
CA ARG A 125 11.67 -7.77 11.44
C ARG A 125 12.93 -6.96 11.79
N ARG A 126 12.72 -5.77 12.33
CA ARG A 126 13.81 -4.90 12.77
C ARG A 126 14.80 -5.57 13.73
N ASP A 127 14.33 -6.45 14.61
CA ASP A 127 15.14 -7.16 15.61
C ASP A 127 15.92 -8.37 15.05
N GLY A 128 15.82 -8.65 13.77
CA GLY A 128 16.43 -9.80 13.11
C GLY A 128 15.62 -11.08 13.15
N SER A 129 14.49 -11.10 13.84
CA SER A 129 13.52 -12.19 13.73
C SER A 129 12.74 -12.11 12.41
N HIS A 130 11.99 -13.15 12.07
CA HIS A 130 11.15 -13.14 10.87
C HIS A 130 9.70 -13.49 11.21
N ILE A 131 8.80 -13.07 10.33
CA ILE A 131 7.38 -13.41 10.38
C ILE A 131 6.96 -14.11 9.08
N GLU A 132 5.98 -14.99 9.21
CA GLU A 132 5.30 -15.59 8.08
C GLU A 132 4.18 -14.66 7.63
N VAL A 133 4.13 -14.33 6.34
CA VAL A 133 3.13 -13.43 5.78
C VAL A 133 2.47 -13.99 4.54
N LEU A 134 1.22 -13.57 4.34
CA LEU A 134 0.49 -13.73 3.08
C LEU A 134 0.44 -12.36 2.41
N MET A 135 0.84 -12.29 1.15
CA MET A 135 0.87 -11.05 0.37
C MET A 135 -0.05 -11.12 -0.83
N ASN A 136 -0.77 -10.04 -1.06
CA ASN A 136 -1.46 -9.76 -2.32
C ASN A 136 -0.83 -8.51 -2.94
N LEU A 137 -0.30 -8.65 -4.14
CA LEU A 137 0.41 -7.60 -4.86
C LEU A 137 -0.31 -7.30 -6.16
N LEU A 138 -0.51 -6.02 -6.45
CA LEU A 138 -1.11 -5.55 -7.68
C LEU A 138 -0.19 -4.53 -8.35
N LEU A 139 0.21 -4.82 -9.60
CA LEU A 139 1.01 -3.92 -10.41
C LEU A 139 0.09 -2.98 -11.19
N ARG A 140 0.29 -1.68 -11.02
CA ARG A 140 -0.30 -0.67 -11.91
C ARG A 140 0.57 -0.52 -13.15
N HIS A 141 -0.07 -0.64 -14.31
CA HIS A 141 0.58 -0.41 -15.61
C HIS A 141 0.57 1.09 -15.96
N ASP A 142 1.18 1.90 -15.11
CA ASP A 142 1.50 3.28 -15.41
C ASP A 142 3.03 3.46 -15.62
N GLU A 143 3.46 4.67 -15.90
CA GLU A 143 4.85 4.96 -16.24
C GLU A 143 5.86 4.59 -15.14
N GLU A 144 5.41 4.44 -13.90
CA GLU A 144 6.27 4.23 -12.74
C GLU A 144 6.28 2.78 -12.21
N GLU A 145 5.56 1.85 -12.82
CA GLU A 145 5.43 0.47 -12.34
C GLU A 145 5.16 0.38 -10.82
N LEU A 146 4.10 1.05 -10.37
CA LEU A 146 3.71 1.06 -8.97
C LEU A 146 3.06 -0.25 -8.55
N VAL A 147 3.48 -0.77 -7.41
CA VAL A 147 2.90 -1.95 -6.79
C VAL A 147 2.13 -1.53 -5.55
N GLU A 148 0.87 -1.96 -5.45
CA GLU A 148 0.09 -1.91 -4.23
C GLU A 148 0.11 -3.28 -3.57
N GLY A 149 0.45 -3.33 -2.29
CA GLY A 149 0.58 -4.58 -1.55
C GLY A 149 -0.25 -4.60 -0.29
N PHE A 150 -0.85 -5.77 -0.02
CA PHE A 150 -1.49 -6.11 1.23
C PHE A 150 -0.70 -7.24 1.88
N VAL A 151 -0.44 -7.11 3.19
CA VAL A 151 0.34 -8.07 3.96
C VAL A 151 -0.45 -8.49 5.18
N ALA A 152 -0.71 -9.78 5.31
CA ALA A 152 -1.30 -10.37 6.50
C ALA A 152 -0.24 -11.19 7.24
N ASP A 153 -0.12 -11.00 8.55
CA ASP A 153 0.71 -11.84 9.41
C ASP A 153 0.00 -13.17 9.66
N ILE A 154 0.57 -14.24 9.16
CA ILE A 154 0.04 -15.60 9.28
C ILE A 154 0.89 -16.49 10.19
N THR A 155 1.76 -15.90 11.01
CA THR A 155 2.71 -16.61 11.86
C THR A 155 2.00 -17.62 12.79
N GLU A 156 0.95 -17.19 13.46
CA GLU A 156 0.17 -18.05 14.35
C GLU A 156 -0.48 -19.23 13.60
N ARG A 157 -1.03 -18.96 12.41
CA ARG A 157 -1.63 -20.00 11.57
C ARG A 157 -0.60 -21.04 11.14
N VAL A 158 0.55 -20.61 10.67
CA VAL A 158 1.64 -21.49 10.25
C VAL A 158 2.16 -22.33 11.42
N GLN A 159 2.37 -21.72 12.57
CA GLN A 159 2.80 -22.43 13.78
C GLN A 159 1.78 -23.45 14.26
N ALA A 160 0.50 -23.13 14.22
CA ALA A 160 -0.59 -24.05 14.56
C ALA A 160 -0.63 -25.25 13.62
N GLN A 161 -0.50 -25.03 12.32
CA GLN A 161 -0.44 -26.10 11.33
C GLN A 161 0.77 -27.01 11.55
N GLN A 162 1.94 -26.47 11.83
CA GLN A 162 3.15 -27.24 12.12
C GLN A 162 2.99 -28.08 13.38
N ARG A 163 2.40 -27.53 14.44
CA ARG A 163 2.12 -28.27 15.67
C ARG A 163 1.16 -29.43 15.43
N LEU A 164 0.08 -29.20 14.69
CA LEU A 164 -0.87 -30.25 14.31
C LEU A 164 -0.21 -31.36 13.49
N GLN A 165 0.60 -31.00 12.51
CA GLN A 165 1.33 -31.96 11.70
C GLN A 165 2.29 -32.81 12.55
N THR A 166 3.06 -32.19 13.42
CA THR A 166 3.97 -32.90 14.32
C THR A 166 3.21 -33.88 15.24
N MET A 167 2.10 -33.43 15.81
CA MET A 167 1.25 -34.29 16.64
C MET A 167 0.71 -35.46 15.86
N ASN A 168 0.25 -35.30 14.64
CA ASN A 168 -0.24 -36.36 13.79
C ASN A 168 0.86 -37.38 13.48
N GLU A 169 2.06 -36.91 13.11
CA GLU A 169 3.20 -37.80 12.85
C GLU A 169 3.62 -38.59 14.08
N GLU A 170 3.57 -38.00 15.26
CA GLU A 170 3.84 -38.68 16.53
C GLU A 170 2.77 -39.75 16.84
N LEU A 171 1.49 -39.41 16.60
CA LEU A 171 0.39 -40.35 16.78
C LEU A 171 0.49 -41.56 15.82
N GLU A 172 0.84 -41.29 14.56
CA GLU A 172 1.06 -42.36 13.56
C GLU A 172 2.22 -43.26 13.95
N ARG A 173 3.32 -42.72 14.46
CA ARG A 173 4.45 -43.53 14.96
C ARG A 173 4.09 -44.38 16.18
N ARG A 174 3.22 -43.88 17.06
CA ARG A 174 2.76 -44.63 18.25
C ARG A 174 1.69 -45.65 17.93
N GLY A 175 0.94 -45.49 16.84
CA GLY A 175 -0.10 -46.40 16.38
C GLY A 175 0.39 -47.57 15.47
N ALA A 176 1.68 -47.53 15.12
CA ALA A 176 2.29 -48.56 14.27
C ALA A 176 2.89 -49.72 15.11
#